data_927fdcace73e5f75e1cde8153516f92d
#
_entry.id   927fdcace73e5f75e1cde8153516f92d
#
_cell.length_a   1.000
_cell.length_b   1.000
_cell.length_c   1.000
_cell.angle_alpha   90.00
_cell.angle_beta   90.00
_cell.angle_gamma   90.00
#
_symmetry.space_group_name_H-M   'P 1'
#
loop_
_entity.id
_entity.type
_entity.pdbx_description
1 polymer ?
#
loop_
_entity_poly.entity_id
_entity_poly.type
_entity_poly.pdbx_seq_one_letter_code
_entity_poly.pdbx_strand_id
1 'polypeptide(L)'
;MPVIDSVFAGQLANEWIAAWNSHDLERILSHYTDDFEMRSPLIVERGLSAEGVLRGKEDIRAYWSEGLAAVRPLRFELLGVYAGVNQVVIHYRSVGRRLVTEVLELDDQHRIVRGSACHGEAA
;
A
#
# COMPACT_ATOMS: atom_id res chain seq x y z
N MET A 1 -6.09 -21.90 2.40
CA MET A 1 -5.31 -22.02 1.15
C MET A 1 -4.34 -20.86 1.05
N PRO A 2 -3.06 -21.11 0.86
CA PRO A 2 -2.10 -20.01 0.70
C PRO A 2 -2.22 -19.26 -0.63
N VAL A 3 -2.77 -19.90 -1.66
CA VAL A 3 -2.98 -19.23 -2.95
C VAL A 3 -4.20 -18.31 -2.84
N ILE A 4 -4.01 -17.04 -3.17
CA ILE A 4 -5.07 -16.05 -3.05
C ILE A 4 -6.02 -16.17 -4.24
N ASP A 5 -7.33 -16.20 -3.94
CA ASP A 5 -8.39 -16.20 -4.95
C ASP A 5 -8.36 -14.87 -5.73
N SER A 6 -8.48 -14.95 -7.05
CA SER A 6 -8.44 -13.76 -7.91
C SER A 6 -9.62 -12.82 -7.66
N VAL A 7 -10.77 -13.34 -7.28
CA VAL A 7 -11.94 -12.50 -6.95
C VAL A 7 -11.64 -11.69 -5.68
N PHE A 8 -11.10 -12.34 -4.66
CA PHE A 8 -10.71 -11.65 -3.43
C PHE A 8 -9.62 -10.60 -3.71
N ALA A 9 -8.61 -10.96 -4.53
CA ALA A 9 -7.53 -10.03 -4.86
C ALA A 9 -8.09 -8.76 -5.54
N GLY A 10 -9.02 -8.91 -6.45
CA GLY A 10 -9.67 -7.79 -7.12
C GLY A 10 -10.47 -6.93 -6.15
N GLN A 11 -11.22 -7.54 -5.24
CA GLN A 11 -11.98 -6.82 -4.22
C GLN A 11 -11.05 -6.04 -3.29
N LEU A 12 -9.96 -6.66 -2.84
CA LEU A 12 -8.97 -6.00 -1.99
C LEU A 12 -8.34 -4.82 -2.71
N ALA A 13 -7.94 -5.01 -3.97
CA ALA A 13 -7.31 -3.94 -4.74
C ALA A 13 -8.27 -2.76 -4.95
N ASN A 14 -9.51 -3.02 -5.30
CA ASN A 14 -10.50 -1.95 -5.50
C ASN A 14 -10.76 -1.19 -4.20
N GLU A 15 -10.89 -1.88 -3.09
CA GLU A 15 -11.10 -1.23 -1.79
C GLU A 15 -9.84 -0.46 -1.36
N TRP A 16 -8.65 -1.02 -1.58
CA TRP A 16 -7.38 -0.36 -1.25
C TRP A 16 -7.23 0.96 -2.00
N ILE A 17 -7.48 0.96 -3.31
CA ILE A 17 -7.44 2.18 -4.14
C ILE A 17 -8.50 3.18 -3.67
N ALA A 18 -9.74 2.72 -3.43
CA ALA A 18 -10.82 3.59 -2.98
C ALA A 18 -10.50 4.20 -1.61
N ALA A 19 -9.92 3.43 -0.70
CA ALA A 19 -9.54 3.92 0.62
C ALA A 19 -8.50 5.04 0.52
N TRP A 20 -7.44 4.84 -0.27
CA TRP A 20 -6.44 5.89 -0.49
C TRP A 20 -7.04 7.13 -1.14
N ASN A 21 -7.88 6.96 -2.15
CA ASN A 21 -8.52 8.08 -2.86
C ASN A 21 -9.52 8.83 -1.99
N SER A 22 -10.07 8.17 -0.95
CA SER A 22 -10.97 8.82 0.02
C SER A 22 -10.22 9.74 0.98
N HIS A 23 -8.90 9.58 1.12
CA HIS A 23 -8.05 10.27 2.10
C HIS A 23 -8.42 9.94 3.56
N ASP A 24 -9.19 8.88 3.79
CA ASP A 24 -9.58 8.42 5.13
C ASP A 24 -8.51 7.47 5.66
N LEU A 25 -7.60 7.99 6.46
CA LEU A 25 -6.45 7.25 6.97
C LEU A 25 -6.87 6.01 7.79
N GLU A 26 -7.93 6.11 8.59
CA GLU A 26 -8.39 4.97 9.39
C GLU A 26 -8.95 3.86 8.49
N ARG A 27 -9.62 4.23 7.41
CA ARG A 27 -10.10 3.27 6.42
C ARG A 27 -8.93 2.53 5.76
N ILE A 28 -7.88 3.25 5.41
CA ILE A 28 -6.66 2.64 4.84
C ILE A 28 -6.06 1.66 5.84
N LEU A 29 -5.84 2.10 7.08
CA LEU A 29 -5.19 1.29 8.11
C LEU A 29 -6.00 0.09 8.55
N SER A 30 -7.33 0.10 8.34
CA SER A 30 -8.20 -1.00 8.74
C SER A 30 -7.87 -2.33 8.04
N HIS A 31 -7.15 -2.29 6.93
CA HIS A 31 -6.75 -3.50 6.19
C HIS A 31 -5.47 -4.13 6.69
N TYR A 32 -4.78 -3.49 7.65
CA TYR A 32 -3.45 -3.87 8.11
C TYR A 32 -3.48 -4.38 9.54
N THR A 33 -2.52 -5.25 9.88
CA THR A 33 -2.33 -5.67 11.28
C THR A 33 -1.66 -4.55 12.07
N ASP A 34 -1.75 -4.62 13.42
CA ASP A 34 -1.19 -3.56 14.27
C ASP A 34 0.32 -3.42 14.17
N ASP A 35 1.01 -4.51 13.87
CA ASP A 35 2.48 -4.58 13.81
C ASP A 35 3.02 -4.66 12.39
N PHE A 36 2.23 -4.27 11.38
CA PHE A 36 2.66 -4.44 10.00
C PHE A 36 3.92 -3.64 9.66
N GLU A 37 4.65 -4.14 8.67
CA GLU A 37 5.83 -3.46 8.12
C GLU A 37 5.50 -2.82 6.79
N MET A 38 6.09 -1.67 6.55
CA MET A 38 5.98 -0.97 5.27
C MET A 38 7.37 -0.65 4.74
N ARG A 39 7.62 -0.98 3.48
CA ARG A 39 8.85 -0.66 2.76
C ARG A 39 8.53 0.25 1.59
N SER A 40 9.30 1.32 1.44
CA SER A 40 9.10 2.25 0.33
C SER A 40 10.34 3.09 0.10
N PRO A 41 10.67 3.38 -1.17
CA PRO A 41 11.72 4.35 -1.49
C PRO A 41 11.48 5.73 -0.84
N LEU A 42 10.22 6.13 -0.66
CA LEU A 42 9.89 7.41 -0.05
C LEU A 42 10.30 7.48 1.42
N ILE A 43 10.32 6.35 2.13
CA ILE A 43 10.79 6.30 3.52
C ILE A 43 12.27 6.67 3.59
N VAL A 44 13.07 6.18 2.64
CA VAL A 44 14.48 6.54 2.53
C VAL A 44 14.62 8.02 2.16
N GLU A 45 13.90 8.47 1.14
CA GLU A 45 13.99 9.85 0.64
C GLU A 45 13.62 10.88 1.71
N ARG A 46 12.66 10.54 2.58
CA ARG A 46 12.25 11.42 3.67
C ARG A 46 13.15 11.31 4.91
N GLY A 47 14.14 10.45 4.88
CA GLY A 47 15.09 10.29 5.98
C GLY A 47 14.51 9.62 7.22
N LEU A 48 13.40 8.87 7.09
CA LEU A 48 12.74 8.24 8.23
C LEU A 48 13.41 6.94 8.65
N SER A 49 14.04 6.24 7.70
CA SER A 49 14.76 5.00 7.93
C SER A 49 15.75 4.79 6.79
N ALA A 50 17.00 4.49 7.12
CA ALA A 50 18.04 4.25 6.12
C ALA A 50 17.76 2.97 5.31
N GLU A 51 17.10 1.98 5.93
CA GLU A 51 16.73 0.73 5.26
C GLU A 51 15.41 0.83 4.49
N GLY A 52 14.68 1.94 4.63
CA GLY A 52 13.41 2.14 3.95
C GLY A 52 12.26 1.34 4.54
N VAL A 53 12.32 1.01 5.82
CA VAL A 53 11.32 0.19 6.52
C VAL A 53 10.78 0.94 7.73
N LEU A 54 9.45 0.97 7.87
CA LEU A 54 8.77 1.40 9.09
C LEU A 54 7.95 0.22 9.61
N ARG A 55 7.81 0.11 10.91
CA ARG A 55 7.08 -0.96 11.59
C ARG A 55 6.07 -0.39 12.55
N GLY A 56 4.88 -1.02 12.57
CA GLY A 56 3.82 -0.67 13.50
C GLY A 56 2.91 0.43 13.00
N LYS A 57 1.62 0.31 13.33
CA LYS A 57 0.59 1.24 12.86
C LYS A 57 0.85 2.69 13.25
N GLU A 58 1.42 2.93 14.44
CA GLU A 58 1.61 4.31 14.90
C GLU A 58 2.62 5.07 14.06
N ASP A 59 3.79 4.49 13.80
CA ASP A 59 4.81 5.13 12.98
C ASP A 59 4.35 5.31 11.54
N ILE A 60 3.67 4.30 11.01
CA ILE A 60 3.18 4.36 9.63
C ILE A 60 2.01 5.32 9.52
N ARG A 61 1.15 5.40 10.55
CA ARG A 61 0.07 6.40 10.59
C ARG A 61 0.62 7.82 10.45
N ALA A 62 1.68 8.15 11.19
CA ALA A 62 2.31 9.46 11.12
C ALA A 62 2.87 9.73 9.72
N TYR A 63 3.55 8.74 9.14
CA TYR A 63 4.12 8.85 7.80
C TYR A 63 3.05 9.06 6.73
N TRP A 64 1.99 8.25 6.75
CA TRP A 64 0.90 8.38 5.76
C TRP A 64 0.08 9.64 5.98
N SER A 65 -0.11 10.07 7.21
CA SER A 65 -0.81 11.33 7.51
C SER A 65 -0.08 12.51 6.88
N GLU A 66 1.24 12.57 7.01
CA GLU A 66 2.05 13.61 6.38
C GLU A 66 1.97 13.53 4.85
N GLY A 67 2.00 12.32 4.29
CA GLY A 67 1.89 12.12 2.86
C GLY A 67 0.56 12.61 2.29
N LEU A 68 -0.54 12.27 2.97
CA LEU A 68 -1.87 12.72 2.56
C LEU A 68 -2.03 14.24 2.70
N ALA A 69 -1.40 14.85 3.69
CA ALA A 69 -1.43 16.30 3.87
C ALA A 69 -0.59 17.04 2.82
N ALA A 70 0.55 16.46 2.45
CA ALA A 70 1.49 17.07 1.51
C ALA A 70 1.03 17.00 0.06
N VAL A 71 0.26 15.97 -0.29
CA VAL A 71 -0.18 15.71 -1.67
C VAL A 71 -1.70 15.78 -1.72
N ARG A 72 -2.24 16.89 -2.24
CA ARG A 72 -3.68 17.08 -2.34
C ARG A 72 -4.06 17.59 -3.72
N PRO A 73 -5.03 16.93 -4.39
CA PRO A 73 -5.59 15.62 -3.99
C PRO A 73 -4.68 14.47 -4.41
N LEU A 74 -4.41 13.56 -3.49
CA LEU A 74 -3.77 12.30 -3.86
C LEU A 74 -4.81 11.47 -4.61
N ARG A 75 -4.41 10.91 -5.76
CA ARG A 75 -5.29 10.07 -6.55
C ARG A 75 -4.50 8.95 -7.21
N PHE A 76 -4.95 7.72 -6.95
CA PHE A 76 -4.41 6.52 -7.57
C PHE A 76 -5.37 5.98 -8.61
N GLU A 77 -4.83 5.46 -9.70
CA GLU A 77 -5.60 4.81 -10.76
C GLU A 77 -5.16 3.34 -10.85
N LEU A 78 -6.08 2.42 -10.63
CA LEU A 78 -5.80 0.99 -10.69
C LEU A 78 -5.49 0.56 -12.13
N LEU A 79 -4.37 -0.13 -12.32
CA LEU A 79 -3.94 -0.62 -13.63
C LEU A 79 -3.96 -2.15 -13.71
N GLY A 80 -3.69 -2.85 -12.61
CA GLY A 80 -3.67 -4.30 -12.63
C GLY A 80 -3.62 -4.88 -11.24
N VAL A 81 -4.04 -6.15 -11.11
CA VAL A 81 -4.06 -6.89 -9.85
C VAL A 81 -3.51 -8.28 -10.11
N TYR A 82 -2.64 -8.76 -9.24
CA TYR A 82 -2.01 -10.07 -9.38
C TYR A 82 -2.11 -10.82 -8.06
N ALA A 83 -2.58 -12.06 -8.11
CA ALA A 83 -2.74 -12.91 -6.93
C ALA A 83 -1.62 -13.94 -6.89
N GLY A 84 -1.04 -14.15 -5.72
CA GLY A 84 0.05 -15.10 -5.51
C GLY A 84 -0.15 -15.94 -4.26
N VAL A 85 0.93 -16.49 -3.74
CA VAL A 85 0.91 -17.25 -2.50
C VAL A 85 0.98 -16.27 -1.33
N ASN A 86 -0.11 -16.15 -0.59
CA ASN A 86 -0.25 -15.19 0.52
C ASN A 86 0.08 -13.74 0.14
N GLN A 87 0.02 -13.42 -1.14
CA GLN A 87 0.37 -12.08 -1.65
C GLN A 87 -0.64 -11.60 -2.67
N VAL A 88 -0.88 -10.29 -2.65
CA VAL A 88 -1.58 -9.57 -3.71
C VAL A 88 -0.69 -8.43 -4.16
N VAL A 89 -0.52 -8.27 -5.46
CA VAL A 89 0.20 -7.13 -6.03
C VAL A 89 -0.82 -6.21 -6.69
N ILE A 90 -0.79 -4.95 -6.27
CA ILE A 90 -1.63 -3.91 -6.85
C ILE A 90 -0.74 -3.01 -7.70
N HIS A 91 -1.04 -2.95 -8.99
CA HIS A 91 -0.32 -2.10 -9.93
C HIS A 91 -1.18 -0.87 -10.20
N TYR A 92 -0.63 0.32 -9.96
CA TYR A 92 -1.39 1.55 -10.10
C TYR A 92 -0.53 2.71 -10.58
N ARG A 93 -1.20 3.74 -11.07
CA ARG A 93 -0.58 5.01 -11.41
C ARG A 93 -0.82 5.98 -10.27
N SER A 94 0.27 6.53 -9.75
CA SER A 94 0.25 7.47 -8.64
C SER A 94 0.37 8.91 -9.14
N VAL A 95 0.52 9.83 -8.19
CA VAL A 95 0.74 11.25 -8.45
C VAL A 95 1.95 11.44 -9.37
N GLY A 96 1.85 12.41 -10.29
CA GLY A 96 2.91 12.65 -11.27
C GLY A 96 3.01 11.57 -12.32
N ARG A 97 1.94 10.76 -12.50
CA ARG A 97 1.86 9.66 -13.46
C ARG A 97 2.87 8.54 -13.17
N ARG A 98 3.41 8.48 -11.96
CA ARG A 98 4.37 7.45 -11.59
C ARG A 98 3.69 6.08 -11.52
N LEU A 99 4.31 5.10 -12.15
CA LEU A 99 3.87 3.70 -12.03
C LEU A 99 4.41 3.12 -10.74
N VAL A 100 3.55 2.45 -9.99
CA VAL A 100 3.89 1.85 -8.69
C VAL A 100 3.27 0.47 -8.62
N THR A 101 3.98 -0.46 -7.99
CA THR A 101 3.40 -1.70 -7.52
C THR A 101 3.46 -1.75 -5.99
N GLU A 102 2.35 -2.18 -5.38
CA GLU A 102 2.31 -2.50 -3.95
C GLU A 102 2.25 -4.01 -3.82
N VAL A 103 3.25 -4.58 -3.16
CA VAL A 103 3.25 -6.01 -2.85
C VAL A 103 2.73 -6.15 -1.43
N LEU A 104 1.55 -6.76 -1.29
CA LEU A 104 0.89 -6.92 0.00
C LEU A 104 0.94 -8.37 0.43
N GLU A 105 1.60 -8.66 1.54
CA GLU A 105 1.61 -9.99 2.15
C GLU A 105 0.49 -10.09 3.17
N LEU A 106 -0.25 -11.20 3.12
CA LEU A 106 -1.44 -11.39 3.93
C LEU A 106 -1.24 -12.51 4.95
N ASP A 107 -1.90 -12.38 6.10
CA ASP A 107 -1.99 -13.46 7.09
C ASP A 107 -3.18 -14.39 6.77
N ASP A 108 -3.42 -15.37 7.63
CA ASP A 108 -4.49 -16.36 7.46
C ASP A 108 -5.89 -15.74 7.50
N GLN A 109 -6.02 -14.52 8.02
CA GLN A 109 -7.28 -13.79 8.08
C GLN A 109 -7.41 -12.74 6.99
N HIS A 110 -6.52 -12.80 6.00
CA HIS A 110 -6.47 -11.86 4.87
C HIS A 110 -6.21 -10.42 5.29
N ARG A 111 -5.50 -10.21 6.40
CA ARG A 111 -5.04 -8.90 6.79
C ARG A 111 -3.61 -8.69 6.33
N ILE A 112 -3.26 -7.47 6.01
CA ILE A 112 -1.94 -7.15 5.47
C ILE A 112 -0.92 -7.07 6.61
N VAL A 113 0.12 -7.91 6.56
CA VAL A 113 1.20 -7.93 7.55
C VAL A 113 2.44 -7.23 7.06
N ARG A 114 2.64 -7.13 5.74
CA ARG A 114 3.74 -6.39 5.12
C ARG A 114 3.28 -5.78 3.80
N GLY A 115 3.76 -4.57 3.55
CA GLY A 115 3.58 -3.92 2.26
C GLY A 115 4.91 -3.42 1.75
N SER A 116 5.15 -3.54 0.45
CA SER A 116 6.34 -3.01 -0.21
C SER A 116 5.93 -2.25 -1.45
N ALA A 117 6.30 -0.98 -1.52
CA ALA A 117 6.10 -0.17 -2.70
C ALA A 117 7.34 -0.24 -3.59
N CYS A 118 7.13 -0.49 -4.88
CA CYS A 118 8.19 -0.44 -5.88
C CYS A 118 7.80 0.62 -6.90
N HIS A 119 8.67 1.61 -7.10
CA HIS A 119 8.40 2.74 -7.99
C HIS A 119 9.00 2.50 -9.35
N GLY A 120 8.19 2.71 -10.38
CA GLY A 120 8.63 2.71 -11.77
C GLY A 120 8.78 4.14 -12.27
N GLU A 121 8.83 4.27 -13.59
CA GLU A 121 8.89 5.57 -14.25
C GLU A 121 7.49 6.17 -14.41
N ALA A 122 7.44 7.45 -14.76
CA ALA A 122 6.18 8.09 -15.11
C ALA A 122 5.70 7.58 -16.48
N ALA A 123 4.40 7.41 -16.62
CA ALA A 123 3.81 6.91 -17.85
C ALA A 123 2.44 7.52 -18.16
#